data_52c44a6ad919f055f168c8a6e51a37e5
#
_entry.id   52c44a6ad919f055f168c8a6e51a37e5
#
_cell.length_a   1.000
_cell.length_b   1.000
_cell.length_c   1.000
_cell.angle_alpha   90.00
_cell.angle_beta   90.00
_cell.angle_gamma   90.00
#
_symmetry.space_group_name_H-M   'P 1'
#
loop_
_entity.id
_entity.type
_entity.pdbx_description
1 polymer ?
#
loop_
_entity_poly.entity_id
_entity_poly.type
_entity_poly.pdbx_seq_one_letter_code
_entity_poly.pdbx_strand_id
1 'polypeptide(L)'
;MHPHILLPEYEFSVWIDGNIEILDSTLYDAALNKAGEGKLYCGVPHPSRDCVYEEAKKCRDMRYISWFGLARIWATLAFVGLPRHAGLFEDNLIFRRHGKQEIVAFDAMWWDKVLHFCRRDQLSVMWCLRKCGIPRDYFLPQGQNTRNNPGFRYILHEKKNGK
;
A
#
# COMPACT_ATOMS: atom_id res chain seq x y z
N MET A 1 9.93 -5.75 2.66
CA MET A 1 9.25 -4.72 3.43
C MET A 1 10.15 -3.97 4.41
N HIS A 2 11.45 -4.19 4.41
CA HIS A 2 12.40 -3.50 5.29
C HIS A 2 13.45 -2.75 4.47
N PRO A 3 13.08 -1.68 3.74
CA PRO A 3 14.02 -0.97 2.89
C PRO A 3 15.17 -0.35 3.69
N HIS A 4 14.93 0.08 4.93
CA HIS A 4 15.95 0.62 5.83
C HIS A 4 17.05 -0.38 6.19
N ILE A 5 16.81 -1.70 6.03
CA ILE A 5 17.83 -2.74 6.22
C ILE A 5 18.56 -3.04 4.91
N LEU A 6 17.82 -3.06 3.79
CA LEU A 6 18.36 -3.44 2.48
C LEU A 6 19.08 -2.28 1.78
N LEU A 7 18.67 -1.05 2.08
CA LEU A 7 19.15 0.19 1.45
C LEU A 7 19.48 1.23 2.54
N PRO A 8 20.36 0.91 3.50
CA PRO A 8 20.61 1.76 4.66
C PRO A 8 21.26 3.11 4.31
N GLU A 9 21.94 3.19 3.15
CA GLU A 9 22.61 4.38 2.64
C GLU A 9 21.64 5.40 2.01
N TYR A 10 20.37 5.02 1.75
CA TYR A 10 19.39 5.91 1.14
C TYR A 10 18.43 6.47 2.19
N GLU A 11 18.05 7.74 2.03
CA GLU A 11 17.11 8.40 2.94
C GLU A 11 15.66 7.94 2.71
N PHE A 12 15.32 7.62 1.48
CA PHE A 12 14.00 7.13 1.09
C PHE A 12 14.07 6.17 -0.09
N SER A 13 12.98 5.47 -0.32
CA SER A 13 12.81 4.61 -1.51
C SER A 13 11.38 4.71 -2.05
N VAL A 14 11.26 4.40 -3.34
CA VAL A 14 9.96 4.18 -3.98
C VAL A 14 9.90 2.75 -4.47
N TRP A 15 8.89 2.02 -4.00
CA TRP A 15 8.52 0.73 -4.56
C TRP A 15 7.55 0.94 -5.71
N ILE A 16 7.74 0.22 -6.80
CA ILE A 16 6.83 0.19 -7.93
C ILE A 16 6.69 -1.26 -8.41
N ASP A 17 5.46 -1.68 -8.70
CA ASP A 17 5.19 -3.01 -9.23
C ASP A 17 5.73 -3.15 -10.66
N GLY A 18 6.26 -4.34 -10.99
CA GLY A 18 6.91 -4.61 -12.27
C GLY A 18 5.99 -4.56 -13.51
N ASN A 19 4.68 -4.38 -13.31
CA ASN A 19 3.69 -4.18 -14.37
C ASN A 19 3.31 -2.71 -14.59
N ILE A 20 4.09 -1.78 -14.04
CA ILE A 20 3.93 -0.34 -14.23
C ILE A 20 5.16 0.17 -14.96
N GLU A 21 4.95 0.72 -16.15
CA GLU A 21 5.99 1.40 -16.93
C GLU A 21 6.00 2.88 -16.57
N ILE A 22 7.20 3.43 -16.34
CA ILE A 22 7.44 4.85 -16.07
C ILE A 22 7.66 5.53 -17.42
N LEU A 23 6.84 6.52 -17.78
CA LEU A 23 6.85 7.18 -19.08
C LEU A 23 7.62 8.51 -19.10
N ASP A 24 7.72 9.17 -17.93
CA ASP A 24 8.36 10.48 -17.80
C ASP A 24 8.97 10.70 -16.39
N SER A 25 9.31 11.95 -16.05
CA SER A 25 9.91 12.30 -14.75
C SER A 25 8.94 12.29 -13.56
N THR A 26 7.63 12.06 -13.76
CA THR A 26 6.59 12.18 -12.72
C THR A 26 6.93 11.39 -11.44
N LEU A 27 7.48 10.18 -11.58
CA LEU A 27 7.89 9.36 -10.44
C LEU A 27 8.96 10.07 -9.60
N TYR A 28 9.99 10.58 -10.26
CA TYR A 28 11.15 11.18 -9.61
C TYR A 28 10.78 12.52 -8.97
N ASP A 29 10.04 13.35 -9.69
CA ASP A 29 9.59 14.66 -9.22
C ASP A 29 8.66 14.50 -7.99
N ALA A 30 7.73 13.57 -8.04
CA ALA A 30 6.87 13.26 -6.91
C ALA A 30 7.69 12.74 -5.71
N ALA A 31 8.65 11.84 -5.92
CA ALA A 31 9.48 11.31 -4.85
C ALA A 31 10.30 12.41 -4.15
N LEU A 32 10.95 13.29 -4.92
CA LEU A 32 11.73 14.41 -4.38
C LEU A 32 10.84 15.40 -3.64
N ASN A 33 9.65 15.70 -4.16
CA ASN A 33 8.67 16.56 -3.49
C ASN A 33 8.23 15.95 -2.15
N LYS A 34 7.88 14.65 -2.11
CA LYS A 34 7.48 13.97 -0.86
C LYS A 34 8.62 13.90 0.15
N ALA A 35 9.84 13.70 -0.31
CA ALA A 35 11.03 13.79 0.53
C ALA A 35 11.21 15.20 1.10
N GLY A 36 11.10 16.25 0.28
CA GLY A 36 11.17 17.66 0.70
C GLY A 36 10.06 18.06 1.68
N GLU A 37 8.83 17.54 1.50
CA GLU A 37 7.70 17.72 2.42
C GLU A 37 7.88 16.98 3.76
N GLY A 38 8.92 16.18 3.93
CA GLY A 38 9.15 15.39 5.13
C GLY A 38 8.19 14.21 5.31
N LYS A 39 7.51 13.76 4.23
CA LYS A 39 6.57 12.65 4.30
C LYS A 39 7.26 11.36 4.73
N LEU A 40 6.57 10.54 5.52
CA LEU A 40 7.06 9.26 6.01
C LEU A 40 6.66 8.11 5.09
N TYR A 41 5.39 8.09 4.71
CA TYR A 41 4.79 7.08 3.85
C TYR A 41 3.79 7.75 2.91
N CYS A 42 3.83 7.43 1.63
CA CYS A 42 2.79 7.81 0.68
C CYS A 42 2.46 6.62 -0.22
N GLY A 43 1.18 6.38 -0.43
CA GLY A 43 0.68 5.40 -1.39
C GLY A 43 -0.20 6.04 -2.45
N VAL A 44 -0.70 5.24 -3.38
CA VAL A 44 -1.73 5.69 -4.32
C VAL A 44 -3.10 5.18 -3.92
N PRO A 45 -4.18 5.95 -4.13
CA PRO A 45 -5.51 5.51 -3.76
C PRO A 45 -5.92 4.30 -4.60
N HIS A 46 -6.62 3.36 -3.99
CA HIS A 46 -7.20 2.24 -4.72
C HIS A 46 -8.23 2.77 -5.74
N PRO A 47 -8.22 2.31 -7.01
CA PRO A 47 -8.98 2.93 -8.09
C PRO A 47 -10.51 2.85 -7.95
N SER A 48 -11.02 1.93 -7.13
CA SER A 48 -12.47 1.66 -7.05
C SER A 48 -13.02 1.49 -5.64
N ARG A 49 -12.20 1.51 -4.60
CA ARG A 49 -12.63 1.32 -3.21
C ARG A 49 -11.80 2.19 -2.26
N ASP A 50 -12.41 2.57 -1.15
CA ASP A 50 -11.79 3.34 -0.06
C ASP A 50 -11.95 2.65 1.31
N CYS A 51 -12.40 1.39 1.30
CA CYS A 51 -12.77 0.65 2.49
C CYS A 51 -12.09 -0.72 2.54
N VAL A 52 -11.25 -0.95 3.57
CA VAL A 52 -10.55 -2.24 3.77
C VAL A 52 -11.54 -3.40 3.97
N TYR A 53 -12.70 -3.15 4.60
CA TYR A 53 -13.73 -4.18 4.80
C TYR A 53 -14.34 -4.65 3.49
N GLU A 54 -14.54 -3.72 2.54
CA GLU A 54 -15.05 -4.04 1.20
C GLU A 54 -13.99 -4.76 0.36
N GLU A 55 -12.72 -4.35 0.48
CA GLU A 55 -11.62 -5.04 -0.16
C GLU A 55 -11.47 -6.47 0.36
N ALA A 56 -11.60 -6.68 1.67
CA ALA A 56 -11.59 -8.03 2.25
C ALA A 56 -12.74 -8.89 1.69
N LYS A 57 -13.94 -8.32 1.55
CA LYS A 57 -15.08 -9.01 0.91
C LYS A 57 -14.75 -9.34 -0.55
N LYS A 58 -14.20 -8.40 -1.31
CA LYS A 58 -13.79 -8.62 -2.70
C LYS A 58 -12.74 -9.73 -2.83
N CYS A 59 -11.73 -9.74 -1.94
CA CYS A 59 -10.73 -10.81 -1.88
C CYS A 59 -11.38 -12.18 -1.61
N ARG A 60 -12.44 -12.23 -0.79
CA ARG A 60 -13.20 -13.45 -0.56
C ARG A 60 -13.95 -13.90 -1.82
N ASP A 61 -14.64 -12.97 -2.50
CA ASP A 61 -15.40 -13.25 -3.73
C ASP A 61 -14.48 -13.76 -4.84
N MET A 62 -13.23 -13.27 -4.90
CA MET A 62 -12.17 -13.74 -5.80
C MET A 62 -11.45 -14.99 -5.29
N ARG A 63 -11.86 -15.59 -4.17
CA ARG A 63 -11.30 -16.79 -3.54
C ARG A 63 -9.83 -16.65 -3.08
N TYR A 64 -9.35 -15.44 -2.86
CA TYR A 64 -7.99 -15.21 -2.28
C TYR A 64 -7.96 -15.50 -0.77
N ILE A 65 -9.10 -15.39 -0.09
CA ILE A 65 -9.28 -15.73 1.32
C ILE A 65 -10.54 -16.58 1.52
N SER A 66 -10.57 -17.36 2.60
CA SER A 66 -11.74 -18.16 3.00
C SER A 66 -12.80 -17.32 3.72
N TRP A 67 -14.01 -17.87 3.93
CA TRP A 67 -15.03 -17.24 4.79
C TRP A 67 -14.56 -17.03 6.23
N PHE A 68 -13.83 -17.98 6.77
CA PHE A 68 -13.22 -17.85 8.09
C PHE A 68 -12.16 -16.74 8.11
N GLY A 69 -11.34 -16.64 7.06
CA GLY A 69 -10.37 -15.56 6.87
C GLY A 69 -11.05 -14.19 6.82
N LEU A 70 -12.16 -14.04 6.08
CA LEU A 70 -12.94 -12.81 6.03
C LEU A 70 -13.49 -12.42 7.40
N ALA A 71 -14.12 -13.36 8.11
CA ALA A 71 -14.67 -13.11 9.44
C ALA A 71 -13.58 -12.66 10.43
N ARG A 72 -12.42 -13.33 10.40
CA ARG A 72 -11.26 -12.98 11.22
C ARG A 72 -10.75 -11.57 10.90
N ILE A 73 -10.61 -11.23 9.62
CA ILE A 73 -10.16 -9.90 9.20
C ILE A 73 -11.14 -8.84 9.70
N TRP A 74 -12.44 -9.00 9.46
CA TRP A 74 -13.45 -8.04 9.88
C TRP A 74 -13.48 -7.87 11.41
N ALA A 75 -13.43 -8.96 12.16
CA ALA A 75 -13.38 -8.91 13.62
C ALA A 75 -12.12 -8.17 14.12
N THR A 76 -10.97 -8.44 13.52
CA THR A 76 -9.72 -7.77 13.89
C THR A 76 -9.76 -6.28 13.57
N LEU A 77 -10.21 -5.90 12.37
CA LEU A 77 -10.31 -4.49 11.97
C LEU A 77 -11.29 -3.71 12.87
N ALA A 78 -12.40 -4.33 13.25
CA ALA A 78 -13.36 -3.75 14.19
C ALA A 78 -12.76 -3.61 15.59
N PHE A 79 -12.08 -4.65 16.08
CA PHE A 79 -11.42 -4.66 17.40
C PHE A 79 -10.33 -3.58 17.50
N VAL A 80 -9.54 -3.37 16.45
CA VAL A 80 -8.51 -2.31 16.43
C VAL A 80 -9.08 -0.92 16.12
N GLY A 81 -10.40 -0.81 15.95
CA GLY A 81 -11.09 0.45 15.75
C GLY A 81 -10.77 1.10 14.39
N LEU A 82 -10.51 0.32 13.34
CA LEU A 82 -10.34 0.87 11.99
C LEU A 82 -11.73 1.25 11.44
N PRO A 83 -12.02 2.53 11.16
CA PRO A 83 -13.30 2.93 10.60
C PRO A 83 -13.54 2.34 9.20
N ARG A 84 -14.79 2.17 8.82
CA ARG A 84 -15.14 1.99 7.41
C ARG A 84 -14.78 3.26 6.64
N HIS A 85 -14.41 3.12 5.37
CA HIS A 85 -14.03 4.26 4.51
C HIS A 85 -12.86 5.10 5.08
N ALA A 86 -11.96 4.45 5.85
CA ALA A 86 -10.73 5.08 6.35
C ALA A 86 -9.69 5.31 5.24
N GLY A 87 -10.02 4.93 4.01
CA GLY A 87 -9.15 4.91 2.86
C GLY A 87 -8.59 3.52 2.58
N LEU A 88 -8.11 3.34 1.35
CA LEU A 88 -7.46 2.13 0.88
C LEU A 88 -6.40 2.52 -0.15
N PHE A 89 -5.19 2.00 0.01
CA PHE A 89 -4.14 2.12 -0.98
C PHE A 89 -4.15 0.92 -1.94
N GLU A 90 -3.73 1.17 -3.19
CA GLU A 90 -3.24 0.14 -4.09
C GLU A 90 -1.72 0.09 -3.89
N ASP A 91 -1.20 -0.97 -3.27
CA ASP A 91 0.19 -1.04 -2.81
C ASP A 91 1.19 -1.30 -3.97
N ASN A 92 0.85 -0.83 -5.17
CA ASN A 92 1.64 -0.95 -6.39
C ASN A 92 2.62 0.21 -6.61
N LEU A 93 2.49 1.29 -5.86
CA LEU A 93 3.41 2.43 -5.83
C LEU A 93 3.46 2.98 -4.40
N ILE A 94 4.63 2.89 -3.76
CA ILE A 94 4.82 3.23 -2.35
C ILE A 94 6.10 4.04 -2.18
N PHE A 95 5.98 5.25 -1.66
CA PHE A 95 7.09 6.02 -1.12
C PHE A 95 7.27 5.72 0.36
N ARG A 96 8.50 5.53 0.80
CA ARG A 96 8.87 5.38 2.22
C ARG A 96 10.17 6.10 2.53
N ARG A 97 10.17 6.89 3.61
CA ARG A 97 11.37 7.46 4.21
C ARG A 97 12.00 6.40 5.13
N HIS A 98 13.33 6.26 5.04
CA HIS A 98 14.07 5.32 5.89
C HIS A 98 14.48 5.98 7.22
N GLY A 99 14.95 5.17 8.17
CA GLY A 99 15.63 5.64 9.38
C GLY A 99 14.77 6.38 10.41
N LYS A 100 13.48 6.63 10.14
CA LYS A 100 12.55 7.19 11.12
C LYS A 100 11.96 6.06 11.96
N GLN A 101 11.93 6.26 13.28
CA GLN A 101 11.50 5.21 14.21
C GLN A 101 10.08 4.73 13.92
N GLU A 102 9.18 5.64 13.53
CA GLU A 102 7.80 5.34 13.18
C GLU A 102 7.71 4.42 11.95
N ILE A 103 8.55 4.66 10.94
CA ILE A 103 8.61 3.83 9.72
C ILE A 103 9.23 2.45 10.01
N VAL A 104 10.27 2.40 10.82
CA VAL A 104 10.88 1.11 11.22
C VAL A 104 9.85 0.25 11.97
N ALA A 105 9.10 0.86 12.90
CA ALA A 105 8.03 0.18 13.63
C ALA A 105 6.88 -0.26 12.69
N PHE A 106 6.49 0.62 11.76
CA PHE A 106 5.49 0.30 10.74
C PHE A 106 5.92 -0.87 9.85
N ASP A 107 7.13 -0.84 9.31
CA ASP A 107 7.66 -1.88 8.43
C ASP A 107 7.69 -3.25 9.13
N ALA A 108 8.13 -3.28 10.39
CA ALA A 108 8.15 -4.49 11.20
C ALA A 108 6.73 -5.02 11.47
N MET A 109 5.80 -4.12 11.85
CA MET A 109 4.41 -4.48 12.09
C MET A 109 3.72 -4.96 10.82
N TRP A 110 3.88 -4.25 9.70
CA TRP A 110 3.25 -4.61 8.44
C TRP A 110 3.75 -5.95 7.92
N TRP A 111 5.05 -6.21 8.02
CA TRP A 111 5.64 -7.50 7.69
C TRP A 111 5.06 -8.64 8.54
N ASP A 112 4.96 -8.43 9.86
CA ASP A 112 4.31 -9.39 10.76
C ASP A 112 2.86 -9.70 10.33
N LYS A 113 2.09 -8.65 9.95
CA LYS A 113 0.69 -8.86 9.50
C LYS A 113 0.61 -9.60 8.18
N VAL A 114 1.52 -9.37 7.25
CA VAL A 114 1.57 -10.12 5.98
C VAL A 114 1.91 -11.59 6.24
N LEU A 115 2.82 -11.89 7.16
CA LEU A 115 3.20 -13.25 7.48
C LEU A 115 2.12 -14.03 8.27
N HIS A 116 1.55 -13.40 9.31
CA HIS A 116 0.77 -14.13 10.31
C HIS A 116 -0.74 -13.79 10.30
N PHE A 117 -1.14 -12.66 9.70
CA PHE A 117 -2.54 -12.25 9.66
C PHE A 117 -3.16 -12.49 8.29
N CYS A 118 -2.66 -11.86 7.23
CA CYS A 118 -3.16 -12.06 5.87
C CYS A 118 -2.07 -11.74 4.85
N ARG A 119 -1.82 -12.67 3.91
CA ARG A 119 -0.84 -12.49 2.82
C ARG A 119 -1.21 -11.37 1.83
N ARG A 120 -2.45 -10.86 1.89
CA ARG A 120 -2.87 -9.68 1.14
C ARG A 120 -2.50 -8.44 1.94
N ASP A 121 -1.42 -7.80 1.56
CA ASP A 121 -0.80 -6.64 2.21
C ASP A 121 -1.75 -5.44 2.35
N GLN A 122 -2.54 -5.14 1.32
CA GLN A 122 -3.58 -4.12 1.33
C GLN A 122 -4.57 -4.22 2.49
N LEU A 123 -4.81 -5.43 3.02
CA LEU A 123 -5.78 -5.63 4.11
C LEU A 123 -5.24 -5.23 5.47
N SER A 124 -3.95 -4.91 5.58
CA SER A 124 -3.31 -4.54 6.85
C SER A 124 -2.59 -3.20 6.83
N VAL A 125 -2.22 -2.65 5.67
CA VAL A 125 -1.44 -1.41 5.57
C VAL A 125 -2.09 -0.24 6.30
N MET A 126 -3.39 0.02 6.08
CA MET A 126 -4.12 1.13 6.71
C MET A 126 -4.19 1.00 8.24
N TRP A 127 -4.36 -0.23 8.73
CA TRP A 127 -4.29 -0.52 10.16
C TRP A 127 -2.90 -0.22 10.73
N CYS A 128 -1.84 -0.69 10.06
CA CYS A 128 -0.46 -0.49 10.52
C CYS A 128 -0.06 0.99 10.53
N LEU A 129 -0.41 1.75 9.48
CA LEU A 129 -0.18 3.21 9.43
C LEU A 129 -0.84 3.91 10.62
N ARG A 130 -2.12 3.60 10.87
CA ARG A 130 -2.85 4.19 11.99
C ARG A 130 -2.23 3.85 13.35
N LYS A 131 -1.78 2.61 13.55
CA LYS A 131 -1.16 2.18 14.81
C LYS A 131 0.18 2.85 15.06
N CYS A 132 0.93 3.12 14.02
CA CYS A 132 2.23 3.81 14.10
C CYS A 132 2.11 5.34 14.06
N GLY A 133 0.90 5.90 14.03
CA GLY A 133 0.68 7.34 13.98
C GLY A 133 1.12 8.00 12.67
N ILE A 134 1.26 7.21 11.60
CA ILE A 134 1.69 7.71 10.30
C ILE A 134 0.46 8.19 9.53
N PRO A 135 0.44 9.46 9.07
CA PRO A 135 -0.64 10.01 8.27
C PRO A 135 -0.85 9.24 6.95
N ARG A 136 -2.09 9.21 6.48
CA ARG A 136 -2.42 8.74 5.14
C ARG A 136 -2.11 9.84 4.12
N ASP A 137 -0.96 9.78 3.51
CA ASP A 137 -0.54 10.70 2.47
C ASP A 137 -0.57 10.05 1.09
N TYR A 138 -0.85 10.85 0.06
CA TYR A 138 -0.86 10.38 -1.32
C TYR A 138 0.43 10.75 -2.03
N PHE A 139 0.95 9.79 -2.81
CA PHE A 139 2.17 9.97 -3.61
C PHE A 139 1.91 10.87 -4.82
N LEU A 140 0.79 10.64 -5.51
CA LEU A 140 0.36 11.42 -6.67
C LEU A 140 -0.68 12.48 -6.26
N PRO A 141 -0.96 13.49 -7.11
CA PRO A 141 -2.04 14.44 -6.88
C PRO A 141 -3.38 13.78 -6.59
N GLN A 142 -4.26 14.49 -5.90
CA GLN A 142 -5.57 13.97 -5.50
C GLN A 142 -6.36 13.41 -6.69
N GLY A 143 -6.93 12.21 -6.51
CA GLY A 143 -7.71 11.51 -7.54
C GLY A 143 -6.87 10.78 -8.58
N GLN A 144 -5.54 10.89 -8.52
CA GLN A 144 -4.65 10.17 -9.43
C GLN A 144 -4.10 8.88 -8.81
N ASN A 145 -3.89 7.90 -9.66
CA ASN A 145 -3.22 6.64 -9.38
C ASN A 145 -2.42 6.19 -10.61
N THR A 146 -1.77 5.04 -10.55
CA THR A 146 -0.92 4.52 -11.63
C THR A 146 -1.67 4.16 -12.93
N ARG A 147 -3.01 4.16 -12.92
CA ARG A 147 -3.84 3.81 -14.09
C ARG A 147 -4.35 5.02 -14.86
N ASN A 148 -4.46 6.17 -14.19
CA ASN A 148 -5.02 7.39 -14.78
C ASN A 148 -4.05 8.56 -14.83
N ASN A 149 -2.86 8.44 -14.25
CA ASN A 149 -1.80 9.45 -14.36
C ASN A 149 -1.01 9.22 -15.66
N PRO A 150 -0.80 10.26 -16.51
CA PRO A 150 -0.11 10.13 -17.81
C PRO A 150 1.36 9.72 -17.71
N GLY A 151 2.03 9.96 -16.57
CA GLY A 151 3.42 9.56 -16.33
C GLY A 151 3.63 8.05 -16.18
N PHE A 152 2.54 7.25 -16.17
CA PHE A 152 2.60 5.82 -16.00
C PHE A 152 1.76 5.07 -17.05
N ARG A 153 2.20 3.86 -17.40
CA ARG A 153 1.41 2.90 -18.17
C ARG A 153 1.24 1.64 -17.35
N TYR A 154 -0.01 1.30 -17.03
CA TYR A 154 -0.34 0.06 -16.34
C TYR A 154 -0.47 -1.07 -17.36
N ILE A 155 0.37 -2.10 -17.24
CA ILE A 155 0.38 -3.28 -18.10
C ILE A 155 -0.45 -4.37 -17.43
N LEU A 156 -1.53 -4.77 -18.10
CA LEU A 156 -2.34 -5.90 -17.63
C LEU A 156 -1.57 -7.21 -17.82
N HIS A 157 -1.53 -8.03 -16.78
CA HIS A 157 -1.01 -9.38 -16.92
C HIS A 157 -1.88 -10.16 -17.90
N GLU A 158 -1.29 -10.71 -18.95
CA GLU A 158 -1.97 -11.67 -19.79
C GLU A 158 -2.41 -12.86 -18.92
N LYS A 159 -3.70 -13.16 -18.93
CA LYS A 159 -4.18 -14.42 -18.35
C LYS A 159 -3.52 -15.53 -19.14
N LYS A 160 -2.54 -16.22 -18.56
CA LYS A 160 -2.10 -17.50 -19.12
C LYS A 160 -3.34 -18.40 -19.15
N ASN A 161 -3.93 -18.56 -20.33
CA ASN A 161 -4.92 -19.60 -20.57
C ASN A 161 -4.23 -20.91 -20.22
N GLY A 162 -4.54 -21.44 -19.04
CA GLY A 162 -4.02 -22.71 -18.59
C GLY A 162 -4.47 -23.79 -19.57
N LYS A 163 -3.49 -24.50 -20.14
CA LYS A 163 -3.71 -25.81 -20.71
C LYS A 163 -3.94 -26.79 -19.59
#